data_da157866a77aa097847089043a76f223
#
_entry.id   da157866a77aa097847089043a76f223
#
_cell.length_a   1.000
_cell.length_b   1.000
_cell.length_c   1.000
_cell.angle_alpha   90.00
_cell.angle_beta   90.00
_cell.angle_gamma   90.00
#
_symmetry.space_group_name_H-M   'P 1'
#
loop_
_entity.id
_entity.type
_entity.pdbx_description
1 polymer ?
#
loop_
_entity_poly.entity_id
_entity_poly.type
_entity_poly.pdbx_seq_one_letter_code
_entity_poly.pdbx_strand_id
1 'polypeptide(L)'
;MLLKSSAAPCSQGGDMVIARLNARAQPLDRLDVFESPLDDILQAAGAGKVTGGRTMLGEEGEIESCDLELIVPETTDAVLDAIRRALESLGAPKGSRLIWNGGANEVGLGIAEGLAVYLNGTDLPEEVYAESDVNLVYEELDRLVASEGRVVSHWEGPRETALYLYGRSAATMLARIRPFLDTYPLCDKARTVKIA
;
A
#
# COMPACT_ATOMS: atom_id res chain seq x y z
N MET A 1 -13.35 13.43 58.97
CA MET A 1 -13.31 14.13 57.68
C MET A 1 -12.49 13.28 56.72
N LEU A 2 -13.17 12.40 55.96
CA LEU A 2 -12.52 11.41 55.07
C LEU A 2 -12.47 12.03 53.67
N LEU A 3 -11.24 12.27 53.18
CA LEU A 3 -10.98 12.67 51.83
C LEU A 3 -11.19 11.45 50.90
N LYS A 4 -12.25 11.48 50.10
CA LYS A 4 -12.45 10.56 49.00
C LYS A 4 -11.48 10.93 47.87
N SER A 5 -10.45 10.12 47.68
CA SER A 5 -9.64 10.12 46.47
C SER A 5 -10.51 9.63 45.32
N SER A 6 -10.87 10.54 44.43
CA SER A 6 -11.52 10.19 43.15
C SER A 6 -10.45 9.68 42.20
N ALA A 7 -10.30 8.37 42.11
CA ALA A 7 -9.59 7.75 41.03
C ALA A 7 -10.42 7.96 39.77
N ALA A 8 -9.88 8.68 38.79
CA ALA A 8 -10.45 8.76 37.45
C ALA A 8 -10.54 7.34 36.85
N PRO A 9 -11.62 7.00 36.12
CA PRO A 9 -11.71 5.71 35.49
C PRO A 9 -10.60 5.59 34.43
N CYS A 10 -9.76 4.58 34.58
CA CYS A 10 -8.82 4.16 33.58
C CYS A 10 -9.64 3.78 32.33
N SER A 11 -9.62 4.60 31.29
CA SER A 11 -10.21 4.27 30.00
C SER A 11 -9.44 3.08 29.43
N GLN A 12 -10.07 1.91 29.36
CA GLN A 12 -9.54 0.69 28.74
C GLN A 12 -9.57 0.77 27.18
N GLY A 13 -9.40 1.94 26.62
CA GLY A 13 -9.33 2.17 25.17
C GLY A 13 -8.10 3.00 24.86
N GLY A 14 -7.16 2.45 24.12
CA GLY A 14 -6.04 3.23 23.58
C GLY A 14 -6.50 4.27 22.54
N ASP A 15 -5.57 5.09 22.08
CA ASP A 15 -5.82 6.10 21.07
C ASP A 15 -5.92 5.46 19.68
N MET A 16 -6.81 5.97 18.85
CA MET A 16 -6.94 5.54 17.45
C MET A 16 -6.00 6.35 16.56
N VAL A 17 -5.24 5.63 15.75
CA VAL A 17 -4.40 6.18 14.67
C VAL A 17 -4.80 5.52 13.36
N ILE A 18 -4.95 6.31 12.31
CA ILE A 18 -5.17 5.82 10.94
C ILE A 18 -3.88 6.04 10.15
N ALA A 19 -3.31 4.97 9.61
CA ALA A 19 -2.25 5.07 8.61
C ALA A 19 -2.88 5.03 7.22
N ARG A 20 -3.01 6.19 6.58
CA ARG A 20 -3.44 6.30 5.19
C ARG A 20 -2.25 6.11 4.27
N LEU A 21 -2.25 5.01 3.54
CA LEU A 21 -1.20 4.66 2.61
C LEU A 21 -1.60 5.07 1.18
N ASN A 22 -0.70 5.79 0.50
CA ASN A 22 -0.81 6.07 -0.94
C ASN A 22 -0.48 4.80 -1.75
N ALA A 23 -1.05 3.67 -1.33
CA ALA A 23 -0.83 2.34 -1.90
C ALA A 23 -2.14 1.81 -2.50
N ARG A 24 -2.08 1.42 -3.76
CA ARG A 24 -3.18 0.76 -4.48
C ARG A 24 -3.10 -0.73 -4.19
N ALA A 25 -3.59 -1.15 -3.02
CA ALA A 25 -3.53 -2.53 -2.55
C ALA A 25 -4.93 -3.10 -2.34
N GLN A 26 -5.22 -4.24 -2.95
CA GLN A 26 -6.43 -5.01 -2.67
C GLN A 26 -6.46 -5.48 -1.21
N PRO A 27 -7.62 -5.81 -0.65
CA PRO A 27 -7.74 -6.18 0.76
C PRO A 27 -6.79 -7.29 1.22
N LEU A 28 -6.59 -8.34 0.41
CA LEU A 28 -5.66 -9.43 0.74
C LEU A 28 -4.20 -8.99 0.63
N ASP A 29 -3.85 -8.26 -0.43
CA ASP A 29 -2.49 -7.74 -0.61
C ASP A 29 -2.13 -6.74 0.50
N ARG A 30 -3.07 -5.89 0.92
CA ARG A 30 -2.91 -4.98 2.05
C ARG A 30 -2.66 -5.74 3.35
N LEU A 31 -3.44 -6.81 3.58
CA LEU A 31 -3.28 -7.68 4.74
C LEU A 31 -1.86 -8.27 4.80
N ASP A 32 -1.40 -8.85 3.69
CA ASP A 32 -0.13 -9.57 3.64
C ASP A 32 1.09 -8.63 3.63
N VAL A 33 0.96 -7.48 2.96
CA VAL A 33 2.08 -6.55 2.77
C VAL A 33 2.25 -5.58 3.93
N PHE A 34 1.14 -5.13 4.53
CA PHE A 34 1.16 -4.05 5.52
C PHE A 34 0.53 -4.43 6.86
N GLU A 35 -0.71 -4.96 6.90
CA GLU A 35 -1.44 -5.12 8.15
C GLU A 35 -0.78 -6.15 9.07
N SER A 36 -0.60 -7.39 8.60
CA SER A 36 -0.04 -8.46 9.42
C SER A 36 1.41 -8.17 9.84
N PRO A 37 2.33 -7.75 8.93
CA PRO A 37 3.68 -7.41 9.35
C PRO A 37 3.76 -6.21 10.30
N LEU A 38 2.91 -5.20 10.11
CA LEU A 38 2.86 -4.05 11.01
C LEU A 38 2.35 -4.45 12.39
N ASP A 39 1.30 -5.28 12.45
CA ASP A 39 0.74 -5.79 13.70
C ASP A 39 1.78 -6.55 14.51
N ASP A 40 2.53 -7.45 13.88
CA ASP A 40 3.63 -8.19 14.50
C ASP A 40 4.69 -7.26 15.09
N ILE A 41 5.12 -6.24 14.33
CA ILE A 41 6.11 -5.26 14.79
C ILE A 41 5.59 -4.45 15.98
N LEU A 42 4.36 -3.97 15.92
CA LEU A 42 3.77 -3.13 16.97
C LEU A 42 3.52 -3.93 18.25
N GLN A 43 3.02 -5.15 18.15
CA GLN A 43 2.81 -6.03 19.30
C GLN A 43 4.13 -6.40 19.97
N ALA A 44 5.16 -6.78 19.19
CA ALA A 44 6.48 -7.09 19.72
C ALA A 44 7.12 -5.90 20.47
N ALA A 45 6.84 -4.67 20.02
CA ALA A 45 7.33 -3.44 20.64
C ALA A 45 6.44 -2.93 21.80
N GLY A 46 5.26 -3.53 22.03
CA GLY A 46 4.27 -3.00 22.95
C GLY A 46 3.73 -1.62 22.55
N ALA A 47 3.83 -1.27 21.27
CA ALA A 47 3.49 0.05 20.74
C ALA A 47 2.04 0.16 20.22
N GLY A 48 1.30 -0.94 20.19
CA GLY A 48 -0.08 -0.98 19.73
C GLY A 48 -0.41 -2.23 18.92
N LYS A 49 -1.50 -2.18 18.18
CA LYS A 49 -1.95 -3.25 17.28
C LYS A 49 -2.73 -2.69 16.09
N VAL A 50 -2.74 -3.43 14.99
CA VAL A 50 -3.64 -3.20 13.85
C VAL A 50 -5.01 -3.81 14.20
N THR A 51 -6.10 -3.10 13.92
CA THR A 51 -7.47 -3.54 14.21
C THR A 51 -8.31 -3.73 12.95
N GLY A 52 -7.79 -3.32 11.80
CA GLY A 52 -8.45 -3.46 10.50
C GLY A 52 -7.90 -2.47 9.48
N GLY A 53 -8.58 -2.41 8.34
CA GLY A 53 -8.23 -1.48 7.28
C GLY A 53 -9.34 -1.34 6.25
N ARG A 54 -9.19 -0.35 5.36
CA ARG A 54 -10.12 -0.05 4.27
C ARG A 54 -9.37 0.19 2.98
N THR A 55 -9.99 -0.18 1.86
CA THR A 55 -9.52 0.15 0.51
C THR A 55 -10.41 1.25 -0.04
N MET A 56 -9.81 2.32 -0.53
CA MET A 56 -10.52 3.44 -1.13
C MET A 56 -10.54 3.25 -2.65
N LEU A 57 -11.73 3.30 -3.22
CA LEU A 57 -11.95 3.08 -4.65
C LEU A 57 -12.29 4.40 -5.34
N GLY A 58 -11.74 4.61 -6.53
CA GLY A 58 -12.10 5.67 -7.45
C GLY A 58 -13.35 5.37 -8.28
N GLU A 59 -13.62 6.22 -9.27
CA GLU A 59 -14.88 6.21 -10.03
C GLU A 59 -15.15 4.89 -10.76
N GLU A 60 -14.13 4.23 -11.33
CA GLU A 60 -14.27 2.96 -12.06
C GLU A 60 -13.95 1.73 -11.18
N GLY A 61 -13.93 1.91 -9.85
CA GLY A 61 -13.57 0.87 -8.91
C GLY A 61 -12.06 0.60 -8.83
N GLU A 62 -11.24 1.42 -9.48
CA GLU A 62 -9.79 1.36 -9.33
C GLU A 62 -9.39 1.77 -7.91
N ILE A 63 -8.41 1.08 -7.35
CA ILE A 63 -7.92 1.38 -6.01
C ILE A 63 -7.10 2.67 -6.05
N GLU A 64 -7.44 3.64 -5.19
CA GLU A 64 -6.69 4.90 -5.06
C GLU A 64 -5.73 4.88 -3.88
N SER A 65 -6.16 4.34 -2.74
CA SER A 65 -5.38 4.28 -1.51
C SER A 65 -5.93 3.23 -0.55
N CYS A 66 -5.24 2.98 0.54
CA CYS A 66 -5.77 2.15 1.61
C CYS A 66 -5.47 2.75 2.99
N ASP A 67 -6.36 2.51 3.95
CA ASP A 67 -6.19 2.88 5.35
C ASP A 67 -5.93 1.64 6.20
N LEU A 68 -5.05 1.77 7.20
CA LEU A 68 -4.88 0.82 8.31
C LEU A 68 -5.38 1.49 9.58
N GLU A 69 -6.19 0.80 10.35
CA GLU A 69 -6.71 1.26 11.63
C GLU A 69 -5.88 0.66 12.77
N LEU A 70 -5.34 1.51 13.63
CA LEU A 70 -4.46 1.11 14.72
C LEU A 70 -5.02 1.60 16.07
N ILE A 71 -4.84 0.79 17.09
CA ILE A 71 -5.03 1.21 18.49
C ILE A 71 -3.65 1.20 19.15
N VAL A 72 -3.27 2.34 19.71
CA VAL A 72 -1.99 2.53 20.41
C VAL A 72 -2.26 2.91 21.87
N PRO A 73 -1.35 2.62 22.81
CA PRO A 73 -1.55 2.99 24.22
C PRO A 73 -1.73 4.50 24.40
N GLU A 74 -0.94 5.30 23.68
CA GLU A 74 -0.97 6.77 23.68
C GLU A 74 -0.30 7.30 22.43
N THR A 75 -0.81 8.39 21.83
CA THR A 75 -0.24 9.04 20.64
C THR A 75 0.92 9.97 20.99
N THR A 76 2.01 9.40 21.49
CA THR A 76 3.27 10.12 21.71
C THR A 76 4.11 10.19 20.42
N ASP A 77 5.02 11.16 20.32
CA ASP A 77 5.96 11.29 19.20
C ASP A 77 6.77 9.99 19.00
N ALA A 78 7.16 9.33 20.09
CA ALA A 78 7.92 8.08 20.04
C ALA A 78 7.11 6.92 19.41
N VAL A 79 5.81 6.82 19.75
CA VAL A 79 4.92 5.80 19.17
C VAL A 79 4.64 6.09 17.70
N LEU A 80 4.31 7.34 17.37
CA LEU A 80 4.08 7.75 15.97
C LEU A 80 5.32 7.53 15.10
N ASP A 81 6.51 7.82 15.62
CA ASP A 81 7.80 7.58 14.95
C ASP A 81 8.09 6.09 14.77
N ALA A 82 7.71 5.25 15.74
CA ALA A 82 7.84 3.80 15.63
C ALA A 82 6.93 3.24 14.52
N ILE A 83 5.66 3.69 14.46
CA ILE A 83 4.71 3.31 13.41
C ILE A 83 5.24 3.75 12.03
N ARG A 84 5.70 5.01 11.93
CA ARG A 84 6.26 5.55 10.68
C ARG A 84 7.42 4.69 10.19
N ARG A 85 8.41 4.41 11.05
CA ARG A 85 9.58 3.60 10.69
C ARG A 85 9.20 2.17 10.31
N ALA A 86 8.25 1.57 11.00
CA ALA A 86 7.74 0.25 10.67
C ALA A 86 7.11 0.24 9.26
N LEU A 87 6.21 1.17 8.97
CA LEU A 87 5.57 1.30 7.65
C LEU A 87 6.58 1.59 6.53
N GLU A 88 7.55 2.47 6.77
CA GLU A 88 8.63 2.77 5.80
C GLU A 88 9.50 1.53 5.53
N SER A 89 9.78 0.72 6.55
CA SER A 89 10.52 -0.54 6.37
C SER A 89 9.73 -1.59 5.58
N LEU A 90 8.39 -1.53 5.63
CA LEU A 90 7.50 -2.37 4.83
C LEU A 90 7.29 -1.82 3.40
N GLY A 91 7.86 -0.65 3.09
CA GLY A 91 7.78 -0.04 1.77
C GLY A 91 6.57 0.88 1.58
N ALA A 92 6.09 1.53 2.64
CA ALA A 92 5.02 2.51 2.52
C ALA A 92 5.38 3.59 1.47
N PRO A 93 4.46 3.89 0.52
CA PRO A 93 4.73 4.82 -0.56
C PRO A 93 4.77 6.27 -0.09
N LYS A 94 5.48 7.11 -0.85
CA LYS A 94 5.48 8.58 -0.69
C LYS A 94 4.05 9.12 -0.78
N GLY A 95 3.75 10.13 0.02
CA GLY A 95 2.40 10.71 0.10
C GLY A 95 1.47 10.00 1.10
N SER A 96 1.95 8.95 1.77
CA SER A 96 1.26 8.34 2.91
C SER A 96 1.30 9.23 4.14
N ARG A 97 0.40 9.01 5.12
CA ARG A 97 0.34 9.82 6.35
C ARG A 97 -0.25 9.04 7.52
N LEU A 98 0.16 9.38 8.74
CA LEU A 98 -0.55 9.02 9.97
C LEU A 98 -1.52 10.14 10.33
N ILE A 99 -2.71 9.76 10.78
CA ILE A 99 -3.81 10.67 11.13
C ILE A 99 -4.35 10.25 12.50
N TRP A 100 -4.50 11.19 13.43
CA TRP A 100 -5.04 10.91 14.78
C TRP A 100 -5.87 12.08 15.31
N ASN A 101 -6.38 11.95 16.55
CA ASN A 101 -7.29 12.94 17.15
C ASN A 101 -8.52 13.23 16.27
N GLY A 102 -9.14 12.19 15.70
CA GLY A 102 -10.31 12.37 14.83
C GLY A 102 -10.02 13.15 13.55
N GLY A 103 -8.77 13.17 13.09
CA GLY A 103 -8.35 13.89 11.89
C GLY A 103 -7.78 15.29 12.14
N ALA A 104 -7.70 15.74 13.41
CA ALA A 104 -7.17 17.06 13.74
C ALA A 104 -5.64 17.15 13.58
N ASN A 105 -4.95 16.02 13.64
CA ASN A 105 -3.50 15.96 13.54
C ASN A 105 -3.09 14.97 12.43
N GLU A 106 -2.05 15.33 11.67
CA GLU A 106 -1.46 14.43 10.70
C GLU A 106 0.05 14.64 10.55
N VAL A 107 0.76 13.58 10.14
CA VAL A 107 2.17 13.63 9.76
C VAL A 107 2.42 12.76 8.54
N GLY A 108 3.20 13.27 7.59
CA GLY A 108 3.58 12.54 6.38
C GLY A 108 4.56 11.41 6.66
N LEU A 109 4.45 10.35 5.85
CA LEU A 109 5.39 9.22 5.84
C LEU A 109 5.52 8.64 4.43
N GLY A 110 6.44 7.66 4.31
CA GLY A 110 6.62 6.88 3.09
C GLY A 110 7.85 7.30 2.30
N ILE A 111 8.55 6.30 1.80
CA ILE A 111 9.80 6.45 1.06
C ILE A 111 9.76 5.79 -0.32
N ALA A 112 8.88 4.80 -0.51
CA ALA A 112 8.77 4.10 -1.78
C ALA A 112 8.10 4.97 -2.85
N GLU A 113 8.55 4.82 -4.09
CA GLU A 113 7.88 5.37 -5.28
C GLU A 113 7.00 4.30 -5.91
N GLY A 114 5.86 4.72 -6.47
CA GLY A 114 4.89 3.85 -7.11
C GLY A 114 4.90 3.99 -8.63
N LEU A 115 4.79 2.85 -9.32
CA LEU A 115 4.64 2.74 -10.76
C LEU A 115 3.44 1.83 -11.06
N ALA A 116 2.50 2.31 -11.87
CA ALA A 116 1.42 1.48 -12.42
C ALA A 116 1.73 1.14 -13.88
N VAL A 117 1.48 -0.12 -14.26
CA VAL A 117 1.49 -0.61 -15.62
C VAL A 117 0.07 -1.03 -15.95
N TYR A 118 -0.56 -0.36 -16.93
CA TYR A 118 -1.90 -0.66 -17.40
C TYR A 118 -1.81 -1.41 -18.72
N LEU A 119 -2.22 -2.66 -18.73
CA LEU A 119 -2.34 -3.50 -19.91
C LEU A 119 -3.66 -3.18 -20.63
N ASN A 120 -3.63 -3.13 -21.95
CA ASN A 120 -4.84 -2.94 -22.74
C ASN A 120 -5.68 -4.21 -22.75
N GLY A 121 -6.96 -4.11 -22.36
CA GLY A 121 -7.88 -5.25 -22.27
C GLY A 121 -8.88 -5.36 -23.44
N THR A 122 -8.87 -4.43 -24.41
CA THR A 122 -9.94 -4.35 -25.43
C THR A 122 -9.46 -4.17 -26.89
N ASP A 123 -8.28 -3.61 -27.12
CA ASP A 123 -7.88 -3.11 -28.43
C ASP A 123 -6.72 -3.90 -29.07
N LEU A 124 -6.39 -5.08 -28.53
CA LEU A 124 -5.43 -6.00 -29.13
C LEU A 124 -6.16 -7.07 -29.97
N PRO A 125 -5.48 -7.73 -30.91
CA PRO A 125 -6.04 -8.86 -31.63
C PRO A 125 -6.51 -9.98 -30.68
N GLU A 126 -7.59 -10.68 -31.03
CA GLU A 126 -8.17 -11.72 -30.17
C GLU A 126 -7.17 -12.86 -29.90
N GLU A 127 -6.31 -13.16 -30.87
CA GLU A 127 -5.26 -14.17 -30.74
C GLU A 127 -4.27 -13.81 -29.63
N VAL A 128 -3.97 -12.53 -29.44
CA VAL A 128 -3.06 -12.07 -28.36
C VAL A 128 -3.64 -12.40 -26.99
N TYR A 129 -4.95 -12.13 -26.78
CA TYR A 129 -5.59 -12.47 -25.52
C TYR A 129 -5.71 -13.99 -25.30
N ALA A 130 -5.91 -14.76 -26.38
CA ALA A 130 -6.04 -16.20 -26.28
C ALA A 130 -4.72 -16.94 -26.03
N GLU A 131 -3.60 -16.40 -26.54
CA GLU A 131 -2.27 -17.04 -26.49
C GLU A 131 -1.34 -16.46 -25.43
N SER A 132 -1.72 -15.33 -24.79
CA SER A 132 -0.89 -14.67 -23.78
C SER A 132 -1.41 -14.94 -22.36
N ASP A 133 -0.50 -14.91 -21.39
CA ASP A 133 -0.80 -15.12 -19.97
C ASP A 133 -0.48 -13.85 -19.16
N VAL A 134 -1.48 -13.27 -18.51
CA VAL A 134 -1.31 -12.11 -17.63
C VAL A 134 -0.50 -12.46 -16.38
N ASN A 135 -0.56 -13.71 -15.92
CA ASN A 135 0.23 -14.15 -14.78
C ASN A 135 1.74 -14.12 -15.13
N LEU A 136 2.09 -14.46 -16.37
CA LEU A 136 3.47 -14.33 -16.84
C LEU A 136 3.92 -12.87 -16.81
N VAL A 137 3.05 -11.93 -17.17
CA VAL A 137 3.38 -10.49 -17.05
C VAL A 137 3.65 -10.12 -15.60
N TYR A 138 2.77 -10.55 -14.67
CA TYR A 138 2.95 -10.30 -13.25
C TYR A 138 4.30 -10.84 -12.74
N GLU A 139 4.58 -12.12 -12.99
CA GLU A 139 5.80 -12.80 -12.54
C GLU A 139 7.07 -12.16 -13.12
N GLU A 140 7.05 -11.82 -14.41
CA GLU A 140 8.21 -11.19 -15.07
C GLU A 140 8.44 -9.76 -14.57
N LEU A 141 7.40 -8.96 -14.37
CA LEU A 141 7.56 -7.62 -13.80
C LEU A 141 8.14 -7.71 -12.39
N ASP A 142 7.61 -8.58 -11.53
CA ASP A 142 8.12 -8.76 -10.17
C ASP A 142 9.58 -9.21 -10.16
N ARG A 143 9.94 -10.19 -10.98
CA ARG A 143 11.30 -10.69 -11.14
C ARG A 143 12.27 -9.59 -11.61
N LEU A 144 11.86 -8.78 -12.59
CA LEU A 144 12.70 -7.73 -13.17
C LEU A 144 12.96 -6.59 -12.19
N VAL A 145 12.02 -6.29 -11.31
CA VAL A 145 12.17 -5.21 -10.31
C VAL A 145 12.67 -5.68 -8.95
N ALA A 146 12.86 -6.98 -8.70
CA ALA A 146 13.14 -7.57 -7.39
C ALA A 146 14.25 -6.89 -6.56
N SER A 147 15.27 -6.28 -7.19
CA SER A 147 16.33 -5.55 -6.48
C SER A 147 15.99 -4.08 -6.17
N GLU A 148 14.90 -3.56 -6.72
CA GLU A 148 14.44 -2.17 -6.56
C GLU A 148 13.11 -2.06 -5.84
N GLY A 149 12.23 -3.07 -6.00
CA GLY A 149 10.88 -3.08 -5.50
C GLY A 149 10.19 -4.41 -5.75
N ARG A 150 8.87 -4.39 -5.82
CA ARG A 150 8.02 -5.56 -6.07
C ARG A 150 6.69 -5.16 -6.70
N VAL A 151 6.01 -6.09 -7.34
CA VAL A 151 4.58 -5.96 -7.65
C VAL A 151 3.80 -6.19 -6.34
N VAL A 152 2.98 -5.24 -5.94
CA VAL A 152 2.25 -5.28 -4.67
C VAL A 152 0.82 -5.75 -4.87
N SER A 153 0.17 -5.32 -5.94
CA SER A 153 -1.25 -5.57 -6.18
C SER A 153 -1.61 -5.35 -7.63
N HIS A 154 -2.86 -5.63 -7.98
CA HIS A 154 -3.41 -5.41 -9.30
C HIS A 154 -4.86 -4.89 -9.22
N TRP A 155 -5.38 -4.46 -10.35
CA TRP A 155 -6.78 -4.11 -10.55
C TRP A 155 -7.23 -4.57 -11.93
N GLU A 156 -8.42 -5.16 -12.00
CA GLU A 156 -9.07 -5.55 -13.24
C GLU A 156 -10.24 -4.62 -13.49
N GLY A 157 -10.11 -3.78 -14.50
CA GLY A 157 -11.16 -2.88 -14.94
C GLY A 157 -11.80 -3.33 -16.25
N PRO A 158 -12.80 -2.60 -16.73
CA PRO A 158 -13.57 -2.97 -17.92
C PRO A 158 -12.76 -2.89 -19.23
N ARG A 159 -11.64 -2.16 -19.23
CA ARG A 159 -10.82 -1.91 -20.42
C ARG A 159 -9.32 -2.15 -20.23
N GLU A 160 -8.86 -2.17 -18.99
CA GLU A 160 -7.45 -2.27 -18.65
C GLU A 160 -7.28 -3.16 -17.42
N THR A 161 -6.16 -3.85 -17.37
CA THR A 161 -5.67 -4.49 -16.15
C THR A 161 -4.45 -3.72 -15.67
N ALA A 162 -4.46 -3.23 -14.43
CA ALA A 162 -3.34 -2.52 -13.84
C ALA A 162 -2.52 -3.42 -12.92
N LEU A 163 -1.19 -3.30 -12.99
CA LEU A 163 -0.24 -3.88 -12.04
C LEU A 163 0.46 -2.75 -11.30
N TYR A 164 0.46 -2.80 -9.95
CA TYR A 164 1.00 -1.75 -9.10
C TYR A 164 2.31 -2.18 -8.46
N LEU A 165 3.39 -1.48 -8.83
CA LEU A 165 4.73 -1.72 -8.37
C LEU A 165 5.15 -0.62 -7.39
N TYR A 166 5.79 -1.01 -6.29
CA TYR A 166 6.38 -0.06 -5.34
C TYR A 166 7.82 -0.43 -5.03
N GLY A 167 8.68 0.60 -4.94
CA GLY A 167 10.10 0.39 -4.73
C GLY A 167 10.87 1.69 -4.54
N ARG A 168 12.19 1.61 -4.58
CA ARG A 168 13.08 2.77 -4.31
C ARG A 168 12.99 3.85 -5.38
N SER A 169 12.77 3.47 -6.64
CA SER A 169 12.72 4.41 -7.76
C SER A 169 11.78 3.91 -8.86
N ALA A 170 10.70 4.64 -9.13
CA ALA A 170 9.78 4.35 -10.22
C ALA A 170 10.49 4.41 -11.59
N ALA A 171 11.41 5.35 -11.78
CA ALA A 171 12.18 5.49 -13.01
C ALA A 171 13.09 4.27 -13.24
N THR A 172 13.75 3.77 -12.18
CA THR A 172 14.60 2.58 -12.28
C THR A 172 13.77 1.32 -12.53
N MET A 173 12.63 1.16 -11.84
CA MET A 173 11.70 0.05 -12.09
C MET A 173 11.23 0.07 -13.55
N LEU A 174 10.80 1.23 -14.05
CA LEU A 174 10.37 1.38 -15.45
C LEU A 174 11.47 1.01 -16.44
N ALA A 175 12.70 1.47 -16.22
CA ALA A 175 13.84 1.15 -17.11
C ALA A 175 14.11 -0.36 -17.18
N ARG A 176 13.91 -1.08 -16.05
CA ARG A 176 14.12 -2.54 -15.99
C ARG A 176 13.02 -3.34 -16.71
N ILE A 177 11.77 -2.91 -16.60
CA ILE A 177 10.65 -3.63 -17.23
C ILE A 177 10.44 -3.25 -18.70
N ARG A 178 10.95 -2.10 -19.15
CA ARG A 178 10.73 -1.58 -20.50
C ARG A 178 11.05 -2.60 -21.60
N PRO A 179 12.20 -3.33 -21.59
CA PRO A 179 12.51 -4.30 -22.65
C PRO A 179 11.48 -5.43 -22.74
N PHE A 180 10.90 -5.86 -21.62
CA PHE A 180 9.84 -6.86 -21.61
C PHE A 180 8.52 -6.28 -22.13
N LEU A 181 8.13 -5.09 -21.67
CA LEU A 181 6.92 -4.41 -22.15
C LEU A 181 6.94 -4.17 -23.66
N ASP A 182 8.10 -3.87 -24.22
CA ASP A 182 8.27 -3.59 -25.65
C ASP A 182 8.25 -4.86 -26.52
N THR A 183 8.32 -6.06 -25.93
CA THR A 183 8.44 -7.32 -26.68
C THR A 183 7.32 -8.33 -26.43
N TYR A 184 6.67 -8.29 -25.26
CA TYR A 184 5.62 -9.25 -24.96
C TYR A 184 4.27 -8.80 -25.55
N PRO A 185 3.58 -9.62 -26.36
CA PRO A 185 2.41 -9.19 -27.13
C PRO A 185 1.27 -8.59 -26.29
N LEU A 186 1.00 -9.12 -25.09
CA LEU A 186 -0.04 -8.60 -24.19
C LEU A 186 0.30 -7.20 -23.65
N CYS A 187 1.56 -6.78 -23.72
CA CYS A 187 2.01 -5.46 -23.32
C CYS A 187 1.93 -4.42 -24.44
N ASP A 188 1.52 -4.80 -25.65
CA ASP A 188 1.30 -3.83 -26.72
C ASP A 188 0.22 -2.83 -26.29
N LYS A 189 0.44 -1.54 -26.58
CA LYS A 189 -0.38 -0.41 -26.12
C LYS A 189 -0.48 -0.26 -24.58
N ALA A 190 0.36 -0.93 -23.80
CA ALA A 190 0.41 -0.71 -22.36
C ALA A 190 0.87 0.72 -22.06
N ARG A 191 0.25 1.33 -21.05
CA ARG A 191 0.67 2.63 -20.53
C ARG A 191 1.27 2.50 -19.13
N THR A 192 2.20 3.38 -18.81
CA THR A 192 2.84 3.42 -17.50
C THR A 192 2.64 4.77 -16.84
N VAL A 193 2.34 4.77 -15.53
CA VAL A 193 2.05 5.98 -14.76
C VAL A 193 2.81 5.93 -13.44
N LYS A 194 3.50 7.02 -13.09
CA LYS A 194 4.01 7.20 -11.73
C LYS A 194 2.85 7.54 -10.80
N ILE A 195 2.65 6.76 -9.72
CA ILE A 195 1.51 6.86 -8.80
C ILE A 195 1.90 7.26 -7.37
N ALA A 196 3.20 7.28 -7.03
CA ALA A 196 3.74 7.76 -5.76
C ALA A 196 5.18 8.29 -5.90
#